data_d592ffe37686c5d277ef2cef0f38c470
#
_entry.id   d592ffe37686c5d277ef2cef0f38c470
#
_cell.length_a   1.000
_cell.length_b   1.000
_cell.length_c   1.000
_cell.angle_alpha   90.00
_cell.angle_beta   90.00
_cell.angle_gamma   90.00
#
_symmetry.space_group_name_H-M   'P 1'
#
loop_
_entity.id
_entity.type
_entity.pdbx_description
1 polymer ?
#
loop_
_entity_poly.entity_id
_entity_poly.type
_entity_poly.pdbx_seq_one_letter_code
_entity_poly.pdbx_strand_id
1 'polypeptide(L)'
;MCVADIKLTKDGNSLLREMQITNPTALMIARTAVAQDDVTGDGTTSTVLLIGEMLKHAEKHLQEGLHPRLLVEGFDVAKEETIKFLDSFAQPANLEDRDLLQCVARTALSTKLPGRLADYMSGAVTDAVLCIRRPDVPVDLHMVEIMYMRHMLDQV
;
A
#
# COMPACT_ATOMS: atom_id res chain seq x y z
N MET A 1 -23.35 23.06 18.05
CA MET A 1 -23.47 21.60 18.27
C MET A 1 -22.70 20.97 17.11
N CYS A 2 -21.45 20.56 17.33
CA CYS A 2 -20.67 19.90 16.27
C CYS A 2 -21.22 18.51 16.11
N VAL A 3 -21.84 18.23 14.99
CA VAL A 3 -22.19 16.85 14.60
C VAL A 3 -20.86 16.17 14.30
N ALA A 4 -20.49 15.16 15.08
CA ALA A 4 -19.33 14.34 14.80
C ALA A 4 -19.66 13.46 13.59
N ASP A 5 -19.09 13.77 12.43
CA ASP A 5 -19.18 12.92 11.26
C ASP A 5 -18.36 11.64 11.50
N ILE A 6 -19.02 10.51 11.48
CA ILE A 6 -18.37 9.20 11.60
C ILE A 6 -17.99 8.75 10.19
N LYS A 7 -16.70 8.67 9.91
CA LYS A 7 -16.17 8.07 8.67
C LYS A 7 -15.69 6.65 8.94
N LEU A 8 -16.21 5.69 8.16
CA LEU A 8 -15.76 4.30 8.16
C LEU A 8 -14.94 4.04 6.90
N THR A 9 -13.70 3.63 7.06
CA THR A 9 -12.81 3.31 5.93
C THR A 9 -11.93 2.11 6.25
N LYS A 10 -11.63 1.30 5.24
CA LYS A 10 -10.59 0.27 5.30
C LYS A 10 -9.26 0.76 4.71
N ASP A 11 -9.28 1.95 4.10
CA ASP A 11 -8.11 2.53 3.48
C ASP A 11 -7.25 3.29 4.50
N GLY A 12 -5.98 2.88 4.64
CA GLY A 12 -5.05 3.49 5.58
C GLY A 12 -4.67 4.93 5.21
N ASN A 13 -4.62 5.27 3.92
CA ASN A 13 -4.35 6.64 3.48
C ASN A 13 -5.47 7.59 3.90
N SER A 14 -6.72 7.22 3.61
CA SER A 14 -7.89 7.99 4.03
C SER A 14 -7.96 8.12 5.55
N LEU A 15 -7.66 7.05 6.30
CA LEU A 15 -7.62 7.08 7.76
C LEU A 15 -6.57 8.06 8.28
N LEU A 16 -5.34 8.01 7.76
CA LEU A 16 -4.23 8.86 8.21
C LEU A 16 -4.48 10.34 7.90
N ARG A 17 -5.16 10.65 6.79
CA ARG A 17 -5.52 12.03 6.42
C ARG A 17 -6.59 12.62 7.33
N GLU A 18 -7.55 11.81 7.77
CA GLU A 18 -8.63 12.25 8.67
C GLU A 18 -8.19 12.33 10.14
N MET A 19 -7.14 11.59 10.52
CA MET A 19 -6.58 11.67 11.85
C MET A 19 -5.89 13.02 12.10
N GLN A 20 -6.26 13.70 13.17
CA GLN A 20 -5.60 14.93 13.61
C GLN A 20 -4.27 14.60 14.33
N ILE A 21 -3.23 14.29 13.55
CA ILE A 21 -1.91 13.94 14.08
C ILE A 21 -1.15 15.23 14.38
N THR A 22 -0.94 15.53 15.66
CA THR A 22 -0.25 16.75 16.13
C THR A 22 1.26 16.53 16.34
N ASN A 23 1.69 15.29 16.60
CA ASN A 23 3.10 14.98 16.83
C ASN A 23 3.89 14.98 15.51
N PRO A 24 4.97 15.77 15.37
CA PRO A 24 5.74 15.85 14.13
C PRO A 24 6.35 14.52 13.68
N THR A 25 6.82 13.70 14.61
CA THR A 25 7.40 12.38 14.31
C THR A 25 6.33 11.42 13.78
N ALA A 26 5.16 11.40 14.41
CA ALA A 26 4.04 10.60 13.93
C ALA A 26 3.55 11.07 12.54
N LEU A 27 3.60 12.38 12.28
CA LEU A 27 3.28 12.94 10.97
C LEU A 27 4.28 12.49 9.89
N MET A 28 5.57 12.34 10.22
CA MET A 28 6.57 11.81 9.29
C MET A 28 6.27 10.34 8.94
N ILE A 29 5.87 9.53 9.92
CA ILE A 29 5.46 8.13 9.68
C ILE A 29 4.23 8.08 8.78
N ALA A 30 3.23 8.91 9.05
CA ALA A 30 2.03 9.00 8.21
C ALA A 30 2.37 9.40 6.77
N ARG A 31 3.27 10.37 6.56
CA ARG A 31 3.72 10.77 5.22
C ARG A 31 4.46 9.65 4.49
N THR A 32 5.25 8.85 5.19
CA THR A 32 5.93 7.69 4.60
C THR A 32 4.91 6.65 4.11
N ALA A 33 3.87 6.40 4.90
CA ALA A 33 2.79 5.50 4.50
C ALA A 33 1.99 6.03 3.30
N VAL A 34 1.72 7.35 3.23
CA VAL A 34 1.08 7.99 2.07
C VAL A 34 1.97 7.87 0.83
N ALA A 35 3.28 8.08 0.94
CA ALA A 35 4.22 7.92 -0.17
C ALA A 35 4.25 6.47 -0.69
N GLN A 36 4.08 5.47 0.19
CA GLN A 36 3.92 4.08 -0.22
C GLN A 36 2.64 3.87 -1.04
N ASP A 37 1.55 4.50 -0.63
CA ASP A 37 0.28 4.45 -1.36
C ASP A 37 0.37 5.08 -2.76
N ASP A 38 1.06 6.21 -2.88
CA ASP A 38 1.28 6.91 -4.16
C ASP A 38 2.05 6.04 -5.18
N VAL A 39 2.91 5.13 -4.70
CA VAL A 39 3.71 4.24 -5.56
C VAL A 39 3.00 2.93 -5.87
N THR A 40 2.41 2.29 -4.87
CA THR A 40 1.86 0.92 -4.98
C THR A 40 0.34 0.86 -4.90
N GLY A 41 -0.34 1.89 -4.41
CA GLY A 41 -1.79 1.93 -4.19
C GLY A 41 -2.27 1.03 -3.05
N ASP A 42 -1.37 0.40 -2.31
CA ASP A 42 -1.70 -0.49 -1.18
C ASP A 42 -0.56 -0.56 -0.16
N GLY A 43 -0.80 -1.23 0.97
CA GLY A 43 0.22 -1.47 1.99
C GLY A 43 0.43 -0.32 2.98
N THR A 44 -0.38 0.73 2.98
CA THR A 44 -0.27 1.88 3.91
C THR A 44 -0.28 1.46 5.36
N THR A 45 -1.26 0.66 5.76
CA THR A 45 -1.40 0.16 7.13
C THR A 45 -0.24 -0.76 7.52
N SER A 46 0.17 -1.65 6.62
CA SER A 46 1.31 -2.56 6.82
C SER A 46 2.61 -1.79 7.03
N THR A 47 2.82 -0.71 6.27
CA THR A 47 4.00 0.17 6.41
C THR A 47 4.03 0.85 7.79
N VAL A 48 2.90 1.39 8.25
CA VAL A 48 2.81 2.01 9.59
C VAL A 48 3.10 1.00 10.69
N LEU A 49 2.51 -0.20 10.59
CA LEU A 49 2.73 -1.28 11.57
C LEU A 49 4.20 -1.73 11.60
N LEU A 50 4.81 -1.90 10.43
CA LEU A 50 6.22 -2.29 10.32
C LEU A 50 7.13 -1.23 10.96
N ILE A 51 6.93 0.05 10.65
CA ILE A 51 7.68 1.15 11.25
C ILE A 51 7.47 1.17 12.76
N GLY A 52 6.23 1.01 13.23
CA GLY A 52 5.90 0.98 14.65
C GLY A 52 6.62 -0.14 15.41
N GLU A 53 6.62 -1.36 14.89
CA GLU A 53 7.31 -2.49 15.52
C GLU A 53 8.84 -2.33 15.48
N MET A 54 9.40 -1.83 14.36
CA MET A 54 10.84 -1.54 14.28
C MET A 54 11.26 -0.50 15.32
N LEU A 55 10.51 0.59 15.48
CA LEU A 55 10.79 1.63 16.47
C LEU A 55 10.64 1.13 17.90
N LYS A 56 9.66 0.29 18.18
CA LYS A 56 9.45 -0.33 19.49
C LYS A 56 10.63 -1.24 19.89
N HIS A 57 11.16 -2.02 18.95
CA HIS A 57 12.35 -2.82 19.19
C HIS A 57 13.59 -1.93 19.34
N ALA A 58 13.71 -0.86 18.54
CA ALA A 58 14.79 0.10 18.68
C ALA A 58 14.79 0.78 20.06
N GLU A 59 13.64 1.17 20.58
CA GLU A 59 13.48 1.76 21.92
C GLU A 59 14.04 0.83 23.00
N LYS A 60 13.72 -0.47 22.91
CA LYS A 60 14.25 -1.46 23.86
C LYS A 60 15.78 -1.49 23.88
N HIS A 61 16.42 -1.49 22.72
CA HIS A 61 17.89 -1.48 22.63
C HIS A 61 18.51 -0.16 23.09
N LEU A 62 17.83 0.97 22.88
CA LEU A 62 18.24 2.25 23.42
C LEU A 62 18.22 2.26 24.95
N GLN A 63 17.20 1.65 25.57
CA GLN A 63 17.10 1.50 27.03
C GLN A 63 18.20 0.58 27.59
N GLU A 64 18.66 -0.40 26.82
CA GLU A 64 19.79 -1.26 27.14
C GLU A 64 21.15 -0.54 27.00
N GLY A 65 21.17 0.71 26.54
CA GLY A 65 22.36 1.56 26.41
C GLY A 65 23.03 1.56 25.04
N LEU A 66 22.39 0.99 24.02
CA LEU A 66 22.90 1.03 22.65
C LEU A 66 22.80 2.46 22.09
N HIS A 67 23.86 2.95 21.46
CA HIS A 67 23.86 4.29 20.88
C HIS A 67 22.96 4.36 19.62
N PRO A 68 22.13 5.42 19.45
CA PRO A 68 21.21 5.55 18.32
C PRO A 68 21.87 5.42 16.95
N ARG A 69 23.12 5.89 16.81
CA ARG A 69 23.89 5.80 15.56
C ARG A 69 24.13 4.34 15.13
N LEU A 70 24.44 3.46 16.07
CA LEU A 70 24.65 2.04 15.77
C LEU A 70 23.35 1.36 15.30
N LEU A 71 22.20 1.78 15.85
CA LEU A 71 20.91 1.31 15.39
C LEU A 71 20.62 1.72 13.95
N VAL A 72 20.93 2.97 13.60
CA VAL A 72 20.74 3.47 12.22
C VAL A 72 21.64 2.71 11.25
N GLU A 73 22.92 2.53 11.59
CA GLU A 73 23.87 1.74 10.79
C GLU A 73 23.36 0.28 10.61
N GLY A 74 22.81 -0.31 11.68
CA GLY A 74 22.21 -1.64 11.63
C GLY A 74 20.98 -1.71 10.71
N PHE A 75 20.11 -0.70 10.72
CA PHE A 75 18.97 -0.62 9.81
C PHE A 75 19.39 -0.45 8.35
N ASP A 76 20.45 0.32 8.07
CA ASP A 76 20.96 0.48 6.71
C ASP A 76 21.51 -0.84 6.16
N VAL A 77 22.29 -1.58 6.95
CA VAL A 77 22.77 -2.92 6.56
C VAL A 77 21.61 -3.87 6.34
N ALA A 78 20.63 -3.90 7.27
CA ALA A 78 19.46 -4.77 7.14
C ALA A 78 18.64 -4.44 5.90
N LYS A 79 18.48 -3.15 5.56
CA LYS A 79 17.80 -2.71 4.34
C LYS A 79 18.48 -3.25 3.09
N GLU A 80 19.81 -3.10 2.97
CA GLU A 80 20.56 -3.55 1.82
C GLU A 80 20.49 -5.07 1.62
N GLU A 81 20.64 -5.83 2.71
CA GLU A 81 20.52 -7.29 2.66
C GLU A 81 19.10 -7.75 2.36
N THR A 82 18.09 -7.04 2.87
CA THR A 82 16.68 -7.34 2.55
C THR A 82 16.39 -7.10 1.08
N ILE A 83 16.88 -6.03 0.48
CA ILE A 83 16.69 -5.76 -0.96
C ILE A 83 17.34 -6.87 -1.80
N LYS A 84 18.58 -7.25 -1.51
CA LYS A 84 19.27 -8.36 -2.19
C LYS A 84 18.49 -9.68 -2.06
N PHE A 85 17.97 -9.95 -0.88
CA PHE A 85 17.16 -11.14 -0.65
C PHE A 85 15.86 -11.10 -1.47
N LEU A 86 15.16 -9.96 -1.49
CA LEU A 86 13.92 -9.80 -2.26
C LEU A 86 14.16 -9.97 -3.76
N ASP A 87 15.26 -9.45 -4.28
CA ASP A 87 15.64 -9.63 -5.69
C ASP A 87 15.86 -11.12 -6.05
N SER A 88 16.46 -11.88 -5.12
CA SER A 88 16.66 -13.33 -5.30
C SER A 88 15.37 -14.15 -5.10
N PHE A 89 14.46 -13.65 -4.26
CA PHE A 89 13.21 -14.32 -3.91
C PHE A 89 12.09 -14.02 -4.91
N ALA A 90 12.17 -12.90 -5.62
CA ALA A 90 11.17 -12.47 -6.59
C ALA A 90 11.03 -13.50 -7.72
N GLN A 91 9.81 -13.92 -7.97
CA GLN A 91 9.50 -14.81 -9.09
C GLN A 91 9.22 -13.97 -10.35
N PRO A 92 9.85 -14.29 -11.48
CA PRO A 92 9.56 -13.58 -12.72
C PRO A 92 8.10 -13.82 -13.14
N ALA A 93 7.36 -12.74 -13.30
CA ALA A 93 5.98 -12.78 -13.77
C ALA A 93 5.94 -12.62 -15.30
N ASN A 94 5.23 -13.52 -15.97
CA ASN A 94 4.95 -13.35 -17.39
C ASN A 94 3.80 -12.32 -17.53
N LEU A 95 4.12 -11.18 -18.10
CA LEU A 95 3.14 -10.09 -18.31
C LEU A 95 2.13 -10.38 -19.43
N GLU A 96 2.27 -11.47 -20.16
CA GLU A 96 1.31 -11.94 -21.15
C GLU A 96 0.28 -12.90 -20.55
N ASP A 97 0.55 -13.43 -19.36
CA ASP A 97 -0.36 -14.29 -18.63
C ASP A 97 -1.45 -13.46 -17.95
N ARG A 98 -2.61 -13.39 -18.62
CA ARG A 98 -3.76 -12.65 -18.14
C ARG A 98 -4.31 -13.21 -16.81
N ASP A 99 -4.27 -14.52 -16.63
CA ASP A 99 -4.81 -15.17 -15.43
C ASP A 99 -3.94 -14.83 -14.21
N LEU A 100 -2.62 -14.81 -14.38
CA LEU A 100 -1.70 -14.37 -13.33
C LEU A 100 -1.96 -12.89 -12.95
N LEU A 101 -2.08 -12.01 -13.94
CA LEU A 101 -2.37 -10.59 -13.70
C LEU A 101 -3.72 -10.40 -13.01
N GLN A 102 -4.73 -11.17 -13.38
CA GLN A 102 -6.03 -11.15 -12.72
C GLN A 102 -5.96 -11.63 -11.27
N CYS A 103 -5.17 -12.65 -10.96
CA CYS A 103 -4.92 -13.10 -9.60
C CYS A 103 -4.24 -12.02 -8.74
N VAL A 104 -3.27 -11.30 -9.31
CA VAL A 104 -2.60 -10.15 -8.64
C VAL A 104 -3.61 -9.04 -8.36
N ALA A 105 -4.38 -8.64 -9.36
CA ALA A 105 -5.43 -7.62 -9.22
C ALA A 105 -6.48 -8.02 -8.18
N ARG A 106 -6.92 -9.28 -8.19
CA ARG A 106 -7.85 -9.83 -7.19
C ARG A 106 -7.27 -9.74 -5.77
N THR A 107 -6.01 -10.08 -5.60
CA THR A 107 -5.34 -10.02 -4.28
C THR A 107 -5.35 -8.59 -3.75
N ALA A 108 -4.98 -7.61 -4.56
CA ALA A 108 -5.01 -6.20 -4.17
C ALA A 108 -6.44 -5.70 -3.86
N LEU A 109 -7.42 -6.03 -4.70
CA LEU A 109 -8.82 -5.63 -4.52
C LEU A 109 -9.46 -6.26 -3.27
N SER A 110 -9.12 -7.51 -2.94
CA SER A 110 -9.69 -8.23 -1.80
C SER A 110 -9.30 -7.62 -0.44
N THR A 111 -8.26 -6.79 -0.38
CA THR A 111 -7.90 -6.05 0.83
C THR A 111 -8.94 -4.99 1.20
N LYS A 112 -9.65 -4.46 0.22
CA LYS A 112 -10.62 -3.35 0.37
C LYS A 112 -12.06 -3.79 0.11
N LEU A 113 -12.29 -4.65 -0.89
CA LEU A 113 -13.59 -5.06 -1.37
C LEU A 113 -14.03 -6.43 -0.83
N PRO A 114 -15.34 -6.68 -0.74
CA PRO A 114 -15.87 -8.03 -0.53
C PRO A 114 -15.44 -8.97 -1.65
N GLY A 115 -15.21 -10.27 -1.35
CA GLY A 115 -14.66 -11.24 -2.30
C GLY A 115 -15.39 -11.33 -3.64
N ARG A 116 -16.74 -11.35 -3.63
CA ARG A 116 -17.55 -11.37 -4.86
C ARG A 116 -17.31 -10.16 -5.77
N LEU A 117 -17.17 -8.97 -5.16
CA LEU A 117 -16.91 -7.75 -5.91
C LEU A 117 -15.45 -7.69 -6.41
N ALA A 118 -14.50 -8.17 -5.60
CA ALA A 118 -13.10 -8.30 -5.99
C ALA A 118 -12.95 -9.25 -7.18
N ASP A 119 -13.68 -10.39 -7.18
CA ASP A 119 -13.68 -11.34 -8.29
C ASP A 119 -14.20 -10.72 -9.59
N TYR A 120 -15.29 -9.99 -9.52
CA TYR A 120 -15.87 -9.30 -10.67
C TYR A 120 -14.95 -8.18 -11.21
N MET A 121 -14.47 -7.33 -10.32
CA MET A 121 -13.67 -6.16 -10.69
C MET A 121 -12.25 -6.54 -11.16
N SER A 122 -11.70 -7.67 -10.73
CA SER A 122 -10.34 -8.09 -11.10
C SER A 122 -10.16 -8.22 -12.61
N GLY A 123 -11.16 -8.74 -13.32
CA GLY A 123 -11.14 -8.83 -14.78
C GLY A 123 -11.12 -7.45 -15.44
N ALA A 124 -12.01 -6.55 -15.02
CA ALA A 124 -12.13 -5.20 -15.57
C ALA A 124 -10.84 -4.38 -15.34
N VAL A 125 -10.26 -4.46 -14.14
CA VAL A 125 -9.00 -3.78 -13.80
C VAL A 125 -7.84 -4.32 -14.64
N THR A 126 -7.75 -5.64 -14.80
CA THR A 126 -6.71 -6.26 -15.64
C THR A 126 -6.82 -5.81 -17.08
N ASP A 127 -8.01 -5.80 -17.65
CA ASP A 127 -8.25 -5.36 -19.03
C ASP A 127 -7.92 -3.87 -19.21
N ALA A 128 -8.25 -3.02 -18.24
CA ALA A 128 -7.91 -1.60 -18.26
C ALA A 128 -6.40 -1.38 -18.26
N VAL A 129 -5.65 -2.08 -17.40
CA VAL A 129 -4.19 -1.97 -17.32
C VAL A 129 -3.53 -2.48 -18.62
N LEU A 130 -4.01 -3.60 -19.17
CA LEU A 130 -3.49 -4.12 -20.44
C LEU A 130 -3.77 -3.18 -21.61
N CYS A 131 -4.89 -2.47 -21.61
CA CYS A 131 -5.25 -1.51 -22.65
C CYS A 131 -4.30 -0.30 -22.70
N ILE A 132 -3.87 0.20 -21.56
CA ILE A 132 -2.97 1.37 -21.47
C ILE A 132 -1.48 1.00 -21.55
N ARG A 133 -1.17 -0.29 -21.40
CA ARG A 133 0.21 -0.78 -21.43
C ARG A 133 0.84 -0.55 -22.78
N ARG A 134 2.04 0.04 -22.77
CA ARG A 134 2.91 0.17 -23.96
C ARG A 134 4.21 -0.58 -23.70
N PRO A 135 4.81 -1.22 -24.72
CA PRO A 135 6.12 -1.83 -24.58
C PRO A 135 7.16 -0.75 -24.23
N ASP A 136 8.07 -1.07 -23.33
CA ASP A 136 9.21 -0.25 -22.91
C ASP A 136 8.89 1.12 -22.27
N VAL A 137 7.65 1.36 -21.91
CA VAL A 137 7.22 2.60 -21.23
C VAL A 137 6.52 2.24 -19.93
N PRO A 138 6.82 2.92 -18.80
CA PRO A 138 6.06 2.76 -17.56
C PRO A 138 4.57 3.03 -17.79
N VAL A 139 3.72 2.26 -17.11
CA VAL A 139 2.26 2.44 -17.18
C VAL A 139 1.88 3.75 -16.50
N ASP A 140 1.23 4.62 -17.24
CA ASP A 140 0.68 5.88 -16.70
C ASP A 140 -0.76 5.64 -16.21
N LEU A 141 -0.93 5.61 -14.88
CA LEU A 141 -2.22 5.38 -14.24
C LEU A 141 -3.24 6.50 -14.51
N HIS A 142 -2.79 7.71 -14.86
CA HIS A 142 -3.68 8.82 -15.23
C HIS A 142 -4.42 8.58 -16.55
N MET A 143 -4.03 7.58 -17.34
CA MET A 143 -4.77 7.18 -18.53
C MET A 143 -6.04 6.38 -18.24
N VAL A 144 -6.25 5.95 -16.99
CA VAL A 144 -7.48 5.28 -16.54
C VAL A 144 -8.27 6.24 -15.67
N GLU A 145 -9.44 6.63 -16.14
CA GLU A 145 -10.35 7.49 -15.37
C GLU A 145 -11.44 6.65 -14.70
N ILE A 146 -11.63 6.87 -13.39
CA ILE A 146 -12.68 6.20 -12.61
C ILE A 146 -13.85 7.15 -12.50
N MET A 147 -14.95 6.79 -13.14
CA MET A 147 -16.20 7.55 -13.06
C MET A 147 -17.15 6.94 -12.03
N TYR A 148 -17.67 7.79 -11.15
CA TYR A 148 -18.63 7.38 -10.14
C TYR A 148 -20.05 7.59 -10.67
N MET A 149 -20.83 6.50 -10.71
CA MET A 149 -22.25 6.55 -11.08
C MET A 149 -23.10 5.95 -9.96
N ARG A 150 -24.13 6.68 -9.53
CA ARG A 150 -25.16 6.11 -8.64
C ARG A 150 -26.21 5.40 -9.47
N HIS A 151 -26.39 4.12 -9.24
CA HIS A 151 -27.41 3.31 -9.89
C HIS A 151 -28.38 2.71 -8.87
N MET A 152 -29.67 2.57 -9.23
CA MET A 152 -30.69 2.04 -8.32
C MET A 152 -30.64 0.52 -8.13
N LEU A 153 -29.88 -0.17 -8.95
CA LEU A 153 -29.74 -1.63 -8.89
C LEU A 153 -28.30 -2.00 -8.60
N ASP A 154 -28.05 -2.59 -7.43
CA ASP A 154 -26.85 -3.37 -7.16
C ASP A 154 -26.90 -4.62 -8.05
N GLN A 155 -26.31 -4.53 -9.23
CA GLN A 155 -26.20 -5.66 -10.16
C GLN A 155 -24.91 -6.46 -9.92
N VAL A 156 -24.57 -6.72 -8.67
CA VAL A 156 -23.48 -7.61 -8.32
C VAL A 156 -23.97 -8.71 -7.40
#